data_5d9f0c47593388287ed1101fa1141784
#
_entry.id   5d9f0c47593388287ed1101fa1141784
#
_cell.length_a   1.000
_cell.length_b   1.000
_cell.length_c   1.000
_cell.angle_alpha   90.00
_cell.angle_beta   90.00
_cell.angle_gamma   90.00
#
_symmetry.space_group_name_H-M   'P 1'
#
loop_
_entity.id
_entity.type
_entity.pdbx_description
1 polymer ?
#
loop_
_entity_poly.entity_id
_entity_poly.type
_entity_poly.pdbx_seq_one_letter_code
_entity_poly.pdbx_strand_id
1 'polypeptide(L)'
;MDPLRIAVLLPHLGVYGGIRRFLELGAVWTRRGHDVLIATPRSATAREAWLPFAGRTGDVERVPEERWDVLLSPDPDLFRSVSVPGALRAFYAVLEKAPRARAAWSVADLVFGNSAGMVRHLRRRGVRAVAAPGGVNLERFHPPAADVRRARARAGGPVRALVYGRLSRRRKGSLTAARAVEAASRRSGVPVELTLFDAPPPGSRPAGEGEGMDLGIRIPHRWVLRPTQEELASLYGDADLFVSAERRAGWCNTAAEAMACGAAVVCTRSGTEDFARDGFTAHVSRWPWAWSLARRMTPLLRDPALRARVAEAGREKIGEFTWERTADLLERGIRERLEGREHAAKAS
;
A
#
# COMPACT_ATOMS: atom_id res chain seq x y z
N MET A 1 2.60 28.34 4.59
CA MET A 1 1.26 28.08 3.99
C MET A 1 0.27 27.97 5.13
N ASP A 2 -0.91 28.55 5.00
CA ASP A 2 -1.90 28.55 6.07
C ASP A 2 -2.33 27.13 6.44
N PRO A 3 -2.46 26.83 7.74
CA PRO A 3 -2.94 25.55 8.22
C PRO A 3 -4.34 25.24 7.70
N LEU A 4 -4.59 23.98 7.35
CA LEU A 4 -5.92 23.50 6.96
C LEU A 4 -6.51 22.65 8.10
N ARG A 5 -7.83 22.66 8.21
CA ARG A 5 -8.60 21.73 9.04
C ARG A 5 -9.11 20.58 8.18
N ILE A 6 -8.56 19.37 8.38
CA ILE A 6 -8.78 18.20 7.53
C ILE A 6 -9.48 17.11 8.34
N ALA A 7 -10.71 16.76 7.97
CA ALA A 7 -11.38 15.58 8.51
C ALA A 7 -11.28 14.40 7.53
N VAL A 8 -10.68 13.30 7.98
CA VAL A 8 -10.53 12.05 7.22
C VAL A 8 -11.55 11.04 7.75
N LEU A 9 -12.46 10.59 6.89
CA LEU A 9 -13.52 9.65 7.25
C LEU A 9 -13.12 8.23 6.86
N LEU A 10 -12.96 7.34 7.82
CA LEU A 10 -12.56 5.95 7.63
C LEU A 10 -13.57 4.98 8.25
N PRO A 11 -13.83 3.81 7.64
CA PRO A 11 -14.79 2.85 8.19
C PRO A 11 -14.30 2.17 9.49
N HIS A 12 -12.99 2.17 9.73
CA HIS A 12 -12.33 1.62 10.92
C HIS A 12 -10.85 2.00 10.93
N LEU A 13 -10.13 1.77 12.04
CA LEU A 13 -8.68 1.94 12.18
C LEU A 13 -7.90 0.60 12.23
N GLY A 14 -8.49 -0.50 11.81
CA GLY A 14 -7.82 -1.81 11.78
C GLY A 14 -6.59 -1.85 10.85
N VAL A 15 -5.75 -2.87 11.05
CA VAL A 15 -4.48 -3.05 10.31
C VAL A 15 -4.72 -3.43 8.85
N TYR A 16 -4.81 -2.43 7.99
CA TYR A 16 -4.97 -2.57 6.54
C TYR A 16 -4.14 -1.53 5.79
N GLY A 17 -3.63 -1.90 4.62
CA GLY A 17 -2.83 -0.98 3.80
C GLY A 17 -3.57 0.28 3.36
N GLY A 18 -4.90 0.22 3.20
CA GLY A 18 -5.73 1.39 2.93
C GLY A 18 -5.81 2.36 4.11
N ILE A 19 -5.85 1.84 5.34
CA ILE A 19 -5.86 2.62 6.58
C ILE A 19 -4.47 3.19 6.87
N ARG A 20 -3.40 2.39 6.70
CA ARG A 20 -2.01 2.86 6.82
C ARG A 20 -1.80 4.19 6.13
N ARG A 21 -2.26 4.32 4.90
CA ARG A 21 -2.15 5.54 4.09
C ARG A 21 -2.61 6.78 4.85
N PHE A 22 -3.77 6.71 5.47
CA PHE A 22 -4.35 7.88 6.12
C PHE A 22 -3.72 8.17 7.48
N LEU A 23 -3.21 7.17 8.18
CA LEU A 23 -2.41 7.38 9.38
C LEU A 23 -1.07 8.04 9.05
N GLU A 24 -0.37 7.56 8.02
CA GLU A 24 0.91 8.15 7.56
C GLU A 24 0.69 9.58 7.03
N LEU A 25 -0.32 9.80 6.18
CA LEU A 25 -0.66 11.16 5.70
C LEU A 25 -1.08 12.08 6.85
N GLY A 26 -1.90 11.59 7.77
CA GLY A 26 -2.30 12.32 8.96
C GLY A 26 -1.09 12.76 9.80
N ALA A 27 -0.12 11.86 9.99
CA ALA A 27 1.12 12.18 10.69
C ALA A 27 1.93 13.27 9.95
N VAL A 28 2.03 13.21 8.62
CA VAL A 28 2.70 14.25 7.81
C VAL A 28 1.99 15.58 7.97
N TRP A 29 0.67 15.62 7.80
CA TRP A 29 -0.13 16.85 7.90
C TRP A 29 -0.07 17.49 9.29
N THR A 30 -0.13 16.67 10.36
CA THR A 30 0.00 17.16 11.73
C THR A 30 1.37 17.78 11.97
N ARG A 31 2.47 17.17 11.47
CA ARG A 31 3.82 17.76 11.55
C ARG A 31 3.94 19.09 10.78
N ARG A 32 3.12 19.29 9.74
CA ARG A 32 3.03 20.55 8.97
C ARG A 32 2.14 21.60 9.63
N GLY A 33 1.57 21.31 10.80
CA GLY A 33 0.73 22.24 11.55
C GLY A 33 -0.74 22.26 11.14
N HIS A 34 -1.21 21.31 10.31
CA HIS A 34 -2.63 21.17 10.01
C HIS A 34 -3.41 20.58 11.21
N ASP A 35 -4.66 21.03 11.40
CA ASP A 35 -5.61 20.39 12.35
C ASP A 35 -6.22 19.16 11.65
N VAL A 36 -5.80 17.96 12.08
CA VAL A 36 -6.21 16.70 11.45
C VAL A 36 -7.05 15.85 12.39
N LEU A 37 -8.25 15.51 11.95
CA LEU A 37 -9.12 14.53 12.60
C LEU A 37 -9.24 13.28 11.72
N ILE A 38 -8.94 12.10 12.26
CA ILE A 38 -9.31 10.81 11.65
C ILE A 38 -10.54 10.28 12.38
N ALA A 39 -11.68 10.29 11.70
CA ALA A 39 -12.96 9.92 12.26
C ALA A 39 -13.43 8.55 11.76
N THR A 40 -13.96 7.74 12.70
CA THR A 40 -14.58 6.44 12.41
C THR A 40 -16.00 6.38 12.99
N PRO A 41 -16.91 5.55 12.43
CA PRO A 41 -18.21 5.32 13.03
C PRO A 41 -18.07 4.79 14.47
N ARG A 42 -18.99 5.16 15.37
CA ARG A 42 -19.05 4.62 16.75
C ARG A 42 -19.15 3.10 16.77
N SER A 43 -19.80 2.52 15.77
CA SER A 43 -19.94 1.09 15.58
C SER A 43 -18.68 0.38 15.04
N ALA A 44 -17.60 1.11 14.73
CA ALA A 44 -16.39 0.51 14.20
C ALA A 44 -15.69 -0.39 15.23
N THR A 45 -15.29 -1.59 14.81
CA THR A 45 -14.65 -2.60 15.67
C THR A 45 -13.19 -2.29 16.02
N ALA A 46 -12.54 -1.42 15.27
CA ALA A 46 -11.16 -0.97 15.52
C ALA A 46 -11.11 0.55 15.41
N ARG A 47 -10.90 1.22 16.54
CA ARG A 47 -10.98 2.68 16.69
C ARG A 47 -9.67 3.33 17.13
N GLU A 48 -8.67 2.52 17.50
CA GLU A 48 -7.35 2.99 17.90
C GLU A 48 -6.37 2.98 16.72
N ALA A 49 -5.59 4.04 16.60
CA ALA A 49 -4.53 4.12 15.60
C ALA A 49 -3.37 3.18 15.98
N TRP A 50 -2.99 2.31 15.08
CA TRP A 50 -1.90 1.34 15.26
C TRP A 50 -0.54 1.83 14.74
N LEU A 51 -0.52 3.02 14.16
CA LEU A 51 0.70 3.77 13.82
C LEU A 51 0.71 5.09 14.62
N PRO A 52 1.89 5.64 14.91
CA PRO A 52 2.00 6.96 15.54
C PRO A 52 1.24 8.02 14.75
N PHE A 53 0.29 8.67 15.41
CA PHE A 53 -0.52 9.73 14.85
C PHE A 53 -0.78 10.78 15.94
N ALA A 54 -0.19 11.95 15.79
CA ALA A 54 -0.29 13.04 16.77
C ALA A 54 -1.53 13.94 16.58
N GLY A 55 -2.35 13.67 15.55
CA GLY A 55 -3.63 14.35 15.33
C GLY A 55 -4.75 13.78 16.20
N ARG A 56 -5.97 14.26 15.96
CA ARG A 56 -7.16 13.83 16.68
C ARG A 56 -7.79 12.58 16.07
N THR A 57 -8.29 11.67 16.91
CA THR A 57 -9.20 10.60 16.50
C THR A 57 -10.59 10.87 17.09
N GLY A 58 -11.67 10.48 16.39
CA GLY A 58 -13.00 10.78 16.86
C GLY A 58 -14.11 10.03 16.12
N ASP A 59 -15.33 10.47 16.38
CA ASP A 59 -16.56 9.89 15.84
C ASP A 59 -16.96 10.59 14.54
N VAL A 60 -17.28 9.81 13.52
CA VAL A 60 -17.81 10.34 12.23
C VAL A 60 -19.10 11.14 12.47
N GLU A 61 -19.92 10.70 13.40
CA GLU A 61 -21.21 11.32 13.75
C GLU A 61 -21.05 12.75 14.30
N ARG A 62 -19.87 13.08 14.85
CA ARG A 62 -19.57 14.40 15.40
C ARG A 62 -18.86 15.34 14.43
N VAL A 63 -18.42 14.84 13.29
CA VAL A 63 -17.72 15.67 12.28
C VAL A 63 -18.55 16.90 11.84
N PRO A 64 -19.87 16.81 11.66
CA PRO A 64 -20.69 17.98 11.31
C PRO A 64 -20.82 19.04 12.41
N GLU A 65 -20.42 18.76 13.65
CA GLU A 65 -20.46 19.71 14.76
C GLU A 65 -19.33 20.76 14.68
N GLU A 66 -18.31 20.51 13.86
CA GLU A 66 -17.16 21.38 13.69
C GLU A 66 -17.05 21.92 12.25
N ARG A 67 -16.29 23.00 12.09
CA ARG A 67 -15.92 23.55 10.77
C ARG A 67 -14.68 22.83 10.25
N TRP A 68 -14.71 22.45 8.98
CA TRP A 68 -13.60 21.80 8.28
C TRP A 68 -13.38 22.49 6.93
N ASP A 69 -12.11 22.64 6.54
CA ASP A 69 -11.79 23.09 5.18
C ASP A 69 -11.95 21.94 4.19
N VAL A 70 -11.64 20.73 4.62
CA VAL A 70 -11.65 19.53 3.77
C VAL A 70 -12.26 18.33 4.48
N LEU A 71 -13.18 17.65 3.80
CA LEU A 71 -13.61 16.29 4.11
C LEU A 71 -12.96 15.34 3.10
N LEU A 72 -12.11 14.41 3.58
CA LEU A 72 -11.43 13.42 2.77
C LEU A 72 -11.91 12.01 3.14
N SER A 73 -12.29 11.20 2.17
CA SER A 73 -12.60 9.79 2.43
C SER A 73 -12.26 8.88 1.24
N PRO A 74 -11.80 7.64 1.49
CA PRO A 74 -11.76 6.58 0.50
C PRO A 74 -13.02 5.72 0.49
N ASP A 75 -13.89 5.88 1.49
CA ASP A 75 -15.10 5.06 1.68
C ASP A 75 -16.31 5.76 1.04
N PRO A 76 -16.98 5.14 0.06
CA PRO A 76 -18.08 5.77 -0.66
C PRO A 76 -19.32 6.04 0.20
N ASP A 77 -19.59 5.18 1.18
CA ASP A 77 -20.79 5.29 1.99
C ASP A 77 -20.62 6.40 3.03
N LEU A 78 -19.49 6.43 3.75
CA LEU A 78 -19.16 7.52 4.67
C LEU A 78 -19.05 8.87 3.95
N PHE A 79 -18.41 8.88 2.79
CA PHE A 79 -18.29 10.10 1.99
C PHE A 79 -19.64 10.72 1.60
N ARG A 80 -20.65 9.88 1.37
CA ARG A 80 -22.00 10.35 1.00
C ARG A 80 -22.86 10.70 2.22
N SER A 81 -22.65 10.02 3.33
CA SER A 81 -23.48 10.21 4.54
C SER A 81 -23.10 11.43 5.38
N VAL A 82 -21.83 11.88 5.28
CA VAL A 82 -21.32 13.02 6.04
C VAL A 82 -21.25 14.26 5.14
N SER A 83 -21.80 15.35 5.61
CA SER A 83 -21.74 16.66 4.95
C SER A 83 -21.44 17.74 5.98
N VAL A 84 -20.54 18.66 5.63
CA VAL A 84 -20.23 19.86 6.41
C VAL A 84 -20.34 21.05 5.46
N PRO A 85 -21.21 22.03 5.76
CA PRO A 85 -21.35 23.22 4.92
C PRO A 85 -20.02 23.94 4.73
N GLY A 86 -19.72 24.32 3.49
CA GLY A 86 -18.48 25.02 3.13
C GLY A 86 -17.25 24.14 2.93
N ALA A 87 -17.18 22.96 3.53
CA ALA A 87 -16.03 22.09 3.37
C ALA A 87 -15.85 21.57 1.93
N LEU A 88 -14.60 21.52 1.47
CA LEU A 88 -14.23 20.85 0.21
C LEU A 88 -14.37 19.34 0.36
N ARG A 89 -15.14 18.72 -0.50
CA ARG A 89 -15.37 17.27 -0.48
C ARG A 89 -14.39 16.58 -1.42
N ALA A 90 -13.36 15.93 -0.86
CA ALA A 90 -12.33 15.21 -1.59
C ALA A 90 -12.51 13.70 -1.45
N PHE A 91 -12.66 13.00 -2.57
CA PHE A 91 -12.71 11.54 -2.58
C PHE A 91 -11.37 10.96 -3.02
N TYR A 92 -10.77 10.09 -2.19
CA TYR A 92 -9.50 9.45 -2.53
C TYR A 92 -9.73 8.00 -2.96
N ALA A 93 -9.76 7.76 -4.26
CA ALA A 93 -9.96 6.45 -4.84
C ALA A 93 -8.75 5.54 -4.62
N VAL A 94 -8.92 4.49 -3.81
CA VAL A 94 -7.86 3.54 -3.41
C VAL A 94 -8.04 2.13 -3.96
N LEU A 95 -9.23 1.79 -4.48
CA LEU A 95 -9.55 0.49 -5.07
C LEU A 95 -10.25 0.65 -6.43
N GLU A 96 -9.73 -0.01 -7.48
CA GLU A 96 -10.27 0.10 -8.84
C GLU A 96 -11.74 -0.33 -9.00
N LYS A 97 -12.20 -1.24 -8.18
CA LYS A 97 -13.56 -1.82 -8.26
C LYS A 97 -14.27 -1.74 -6.93
N ALA A 98 -14.20 -0.56 -6.26
CA ALA A 98 -15.00 -0.34 -5.07
C ALA A 98 -16.48 -0.28 -5.47
N PRO A 99 -17.34 -1.15 -4.93
CA PRO A 99 -18.77 -1.00 -5.08
C PRO A 99 -19.21 0.40 -4.63
N ARG A 100 -20.19 0.99 -5.26
CA ARG A 100 -20.75 2.32 -4.92
C ARG A 100 -19.82 3.52 -5.10
N ALA A 101 -18.52 3.33 -5.45
CA ALA A 101 -17.58 4.43 -5.66
C ALA A 101 -18.06 5.46 -6.70
N ARG A 102 -18.83 5.02 -7.72
CA ARG A 102 -19.37 5.92 -8.74
C ARG A 102 -20.29 7.00 -8.14
N ALA A 103 -21.12 6.63 -7.17
CA ALA A 103 -22.00 7.58 -6.48
C ALA A 103 -21.22 8.58 -5.60
N ALA A 104 -20.05 8.21 -5.10
CA ALA A 104 -19.17 9.13 -4.38
C ALA A 104 -18.48 10.11 -5.33
N TRP A 105 -18.05 9.66 -6.52
CA TRP A 105 -17.39 10.53 -7.50
C TRP A 105 -18.31 11.65 -8.03
N SER A 106 -19.61 11.38 -8.16
CA SER A 106 -20.58 12.36 -8.67
C SER A 106 -20.88 13.52 -7.71
N VAL A 107 -20.56 13.33 -6.41
CA VAL A 107 -20.78 14.35 -5.37
C VAL A 107 -19.48 14.92 -4.80
N ALA A 108 -18.35 14.53 -5.38
CA ALA A 108 -17.04 15.01 -4.97
C ALA A 108 -16.68 16.31 -5.73
N ASP A 109 -16.16 17.29 -5.00
CA ASP A 109 -15.57 18.51 -5.59
C ASP A 109 -14.21 18.22 -6.22
N LEU A 110 -13.51 17.22 -5.64
CA LEU A 110 -12.17 16.80 -6.03
C LEU A 110 -12.02 15.29 -5.88
N VAL A 111 -11.45 14.64 -6.89
CA VAL A 111 -11.17 13.19 -6.85
C VAL A 111 -9.68 12.98 -7.01
N PHE A 112 -9.10 12.23 -6.10
CA PHE A 112 -7.72 11.74 -6.19
C PHE A 112 -7.67 10.27 -6.56
N GLY A 113 -6.65 9.88 -7.32
CA GLY A 113 -6.33 8.50 -7.62
C GLY A 113 -4.99 8.09 -7.04
N ASN A 114 -4.95 6.98 -6.31
CA ASN A 114 -3.75 6.50 -5.59
C ASN A 114 -2.69 5.83 -6.47
N SER A 115 -2.83 5.87 -7.77
CA SER A 115 -1.85 5.40 -8.76
C SER A 115 -2.21 5.91 -10.15
N ALA A 116 -1.26 5.87 -11.08
CA ALA A 116 -1.51 6.15 -12.49
C ALA A 116 -2.58 5.20 -13.08
N GLY A 117 -2.59 3.94 -12.65
CA GLY A 117 -3.63 2.97 -13.02
C GLY A 117 -5.02 3.41 -12.58
N MET A 118 -5.14 3.89 -11.33
CA MET A 118 -6.40 4.42 -10.79
C MET A 118 -6.86 5.67 -11.55
N VAL A 119 -5.98 6.62 -11.82
CA VAL A 119 -6.30 7.83 -12.58
C VAL A 119 -6.80 7.46 -13.99
N ARG A 120 -6.13 6.52 -14.68
CA ARG A 120 -6.61 6.03 -15.98
C ARG A 120 -7.98 5.34 -15.89
N HIS A 121 -8.21 4.57 -14.82
CA HIS A 121 -9.51 3.91 -14.57
C HIS A 121 -10.64 4.94 -14.38
N LEU A 122 -10.41 5.99 -13.61
CA LEU A 122 -11.35 7.08 -13.37
C LEU A 122 -11.63 7.87 -14.65
N ARG A 123 -10.59 8.24 -15.39
CA ARG A 123 -10.71 8.96 -16.66
C ARG A 123 -11.54 8.23 -17.72
N ARG A 124 -11.39 6.91 -17.83
CA ARG A 124 -12.23 6.07 -18.72
C ARG A 124 -13.72 6.08 -18.33
N ARG A 125 -14.06 6.57 -17.14
CA ARG A 125 -15.42 6.74 -16.64
C ARG A 125 -15.91 8.19 -16.64
N GLY A 126 -15.17 9.08 -17.29
CA GLY A 126 -15.49 10.50 -17.35
C GLY A 126 -15.17 11.29 -16.09
N VAL A 127 -14.40 10.69 -15.13
CA VAL A 127 -14.05 11.36 -13.88
C VAL A 127 -12.68 12.01 -14.01
N ARG A 128 -12.62 13.32 -13.81
CA ARG A 128 -11.36 14.06 -13.64
C ARG A 128 -10.76 13.69 -12.28
N ALA A 129 -9.53 13.19 -12.26
CA ALA A 129 -8.85 12.84 -11.03
C ALA A 129 -7.41 13.34 -11.04
N VAL A 130 -6.96 13.84 -9.90
CA VAL A 130 -5.57 14.22 -9.64
C VAL A 130 -4.79 12.98 -9.18
N ALA A 131 -3.58 12.80 -9.70
CA ALA A 131 -2.72 11.71 -9.27
C ALA A 131 -2.10 12.04 -7.90
N ALA A 132 -2.33 11.17 -6.93
CA ALA A 132 -1.66 11.18 -5.63
C ALA A 132 -1.27 9.73 -5.29
N PRO A 133 -0.19 9.21 -5.86
CA PRO A 133 0.24 7.82 -5.66
C PRO A 133 0.52 7.53 -4.18
N GLY A 134 0.55 6.25 -3.84
CA GLY A 134 0.92 5.83 -2.49
C GLY A 134 2.36 6.17 -2.17
N GLY A 135 2.68 6.18 -0.87
CA GLY A 135 4.01 6.40 -0.35
C GLY A 135 4.54 5.20 0.44
N VAL A 136 5.81 5.29 0.79
CA VAL A 136 6.50 4.40 1.72
C VAL A 136 7.14 5.26 2.81
N ASN A 137 7.11 4.78 4.04
CA ASN A 137 7.87 5.37 5.14
C ASN A 137 9.32 4.84 5.06
N LEU A 138 10.22 5.64 4.50
CA LEU A 138 11.61 5.25 4.27
C LEU A 138 12.46 5.24 5.54
N GLU A 139 12.03 5.90 6.61
CA GLU A 139 12.68 5.82 7.92
C GLU A 139 12.48 4.43 8.55
N ARG A 140 11.31 3.81 8.30
CA ARG A 140 10.98 2.47 8.79
C ARG A 140 11.40 1.38 7.83
N PHE A 141 11.10 1.56 6.54
CA PHE A 141 11.39 0.58 5.50
C PHE A 141 12.64 0.99 4.73
N HIS A 142 13.79 0.49 5.17
CA HIS A 142 15.10 0.72 4.56
C HIS A 142 15.92 -0.58 4.58
N PRO A 143 16.93 -0.71 3.73
CA PRO A 143 17.77 -1.90 3.73
C PRO A 143 18.52 -2.05 5.07
N PRO A 144 18.82 -3.29 5.49
CA PRO A 144 19.76 -3.53 6.59
C PRO A 144 21.13 -2.88 6.32
N ALA A 145 21.90 -2.66 7.36
CA ALA A 145 23.25 -2.11 7.26
C ALA A 145 24.13 -2.89 6.24
N ALA A 146 25.02 -2.19 5.57
CA ALA A 146 25.78 -2.75 4.44
C ALA A 146 26.68 -3.93 4.85
N ASP A 147 27.20 -3.93 6.07
CA ASP A 147 27.98 -5.03 6.64
C ASP A 147 27.13 -6.28 6.86
N VAL A 148 25.89 -6.14 7.35
CA VAL A 148 24.93 -7.25 7.50
C VAL A 148 24.63 -7.87 6.16
N ARG A 149 24.37 -7.05 5.13
CA ARG A 149 24.10 -7.53 3.77
C ARG A 149 25.31 -8.25 3.17
N ARG A 150 26.54 -7.71 3.38
CA ARG A 150 27.78 -8.36 2.93
C ARG A 150 28.05 -9.67 3.65
N ALA A 151 27.83 -9.73 4.96
CA ALA A 151 27.98 -10.94 5.75
C ALA A 151 27.03 -12.05 5.23
N ARG A 152 25.79 -11.72 4.96
CA ARG A 152 24.80 -12.66 4.39
C ARG A 152 25.18 -13.15 2.99
N ALA A 153 25.65 -12.27 2.12
CA ALA A 153 26.10 -12.65 0.79
C ALA A 153 27.29 -13.62 0.84
N ARG A 154 28.19 -13.46 1.81
CA ARG A 154 29.35 -14.36 2.03
C ARG A 154 28.95 -15.70 2.63
N ALA A 155 27.96 -15.73 3.52
CA ALA A 155 27.51 -16.95 4.17
C ALA A 155 26.88 -17.95 3.19
N GLY A 156 26.42 -17.47 2.03
CA GLY A 156 25.71 -18.30 1.04
C GLY A 156 24.37 -18.82 1.58
N GLY A 157 23.91 -19.93 1.02
CA GLY A 157 22.68 -20.60 1.45
C GLY A 157 21.51 -20.41 0.48
N PRO A 158 20.31 -20.87 0.86
CA PRO A 158 19.13 -20.75 0.02
C PRO A 158 18.71 -19.30 -0.18
N VAL A 159 18.11 -19.00 -1.33
CA VAL A 159 17.52 -17.69 -1.59
C VAL A 159 16.26 -17.52 -0.74
N ARG A 160 16.17 -16.41 0.00
CA ARG A 160 15.04 -16.12 0.89
C ARG A 160 13.95 -15.37 0.15
N ALA A 161 12.83 -16.04 -0.06
CA ALA A 161 11.65 -15.45 -0.67
C ALA A 161 10.62 -15.04 0.39
N LEU A 162 10.01 -13.88 0.23
CA LEU A 162 8.96 -13.38 1.11
C LEU A 162 7.66 -13.17 0.32
N VAL A 163 6.55 -13.59 0.91
CA VAL A 163 5.20 -13.48 0.33
C VAL A 163 4.23 -12.94 1.38
N TYR A 164 3.34 -12.02 0.97
CA TYR A 164 2.21 -11.66 1.82
C TYR A 164 1.19 -12.81 1.87
N GLY A 165 0.99 -13.38 3.05
CA GLY A 165 0.32 -14.66 3.27
C GLY A 165 -1.20 -14.61 3.42
N ARG A 166 -1.91 -13.48 3.14
CA ARG A 166 -3.36 -13.32 3.32
C ARG A 166 -4.17 -14.25 2.41
N LEU A 167 -4.33 -15.51 2.78
CA LEU A 167 -5.05 -16.54 1.99
C LEU A 167 -6.55 -16.29 1.93
N SER A 168 -7.14 -15.75 3.01
CA SER A 168 -8.57 -15.37 3.08
C SER A 168 -8.99 -14.34 2.03
N ARG A 169 -8.02 -13.63 1.43
CA ARG A 169 -8.25 -12.61 0.40
C ARG A 169 -7.73 -13.07 -0.96
N ARG A 170 -8.52 -13.85 -1.71
CA ARG A 170 -8.14 -14.39 -3.04
C ARG A 170 -7.48 -13.39 -3.98
N ARG A 171 -7.86 -12.09 -3.91
CA ARG A 171 -7.26 -11.04 -4.72
C ARG A 171 -5.78 -10.79 -4.42
N LYS A 172 -5.29 -11.17 -3.24
CA LYS A 172 -3.87 -11.04 -2.85
C LYS A 172 -2.97 -12.06 -3.55
N GLY A 173 -3.55 -13.17 -4.01
CA GLY A 173 -2.82 -14.18 -4.77
C GLY A 173 -1.74 -14.92 -3.97
N SER A 174 -1.84 -14.94 -2.63
CA SER A 174 -0.81 -15.49 -1.72
C SER A 174 -0.41 -16.92 -2.07
N LEU A 175 -1.40 -17.81 -2.24
CA LEU A 175 -1.14 -19.20 -2.66
C LEU A 175 -0.51 -19.29 -4.05
N THR A 176 -0.92 -18.42 -4.98
CA THR A 176 -0.34 -18.35 -6.33
C THR A 176 1.13 -17.92 -6.25
N ALA A 177 1.46 -16.96 -5.39
CA ALA A 177 2.84 -16.50 -5.17
C ALA A 177 3.70 -17.61 -4.55
N ALA A 178 3.21 -18.30 -3.51
CA ALA A 178 3.91 -19.43 -2.88
C ALA A 178 4.21 -20.57 -3.88
N ARG A 179 3.22 -20.96 -4.66
CA ARG A 179 3.40 -21.96 -5.73
C ARG A 179 4.35 -21.49 -6.85
N ALA A 180 4.39 -20.19 -7.12
CA ALA A 180 5.35 -19.63 -8.07
C ALA A 180 6.78 -19.71 -7.55
N VAL A 181 7.01 -19.48 -6.25
CA VAL A 181 8.32 -19.64 -5.60
C VAL A 181 8.80 -21.07 -5.75
N GLU A 182 7.98 -22.06 -5.41
CA GLU A 182 8.34 -23.47 -5.58
C GLU A 182 8.64 -23.82 -7.04
N ALA A 183 7.78 -23.42 -7.97
CA ALA A 183 7.99 -23.70 -9.38
C ALA A 183 9.26 -23.04 -9.93
N ALA A 184 9.62 -21.86 -9.44
CA ALA A 184 10.86 -21.18 -9.80
C ALA A 184 12.09 -21.88 -9.21
N SER A 185 12.04 -22.32 -7.95
CA SER A 185 13.11 -23.10 -7.31
C SER A 185 13.39 -24.37 -8.11
N ARG A 186 12.36 -25.17 -8.41
CA ARG A 186 12.50 -26.39 -9.24
C ARG A 186 13.06 -26.10 -10.63
N ARG A 187 12.59 -25.04 -11.29
CA ARG A 187 13.02 -24.66 -12.64
C ARG A 187 14.45 -24.13 -12.68
N SER A 188 14.88 -23.44 -11.64
CA SER A 188 16.24 -22.88 -11.56
C SER A 188 17.28 -23.87 -11.07
N GLY A 189 16.89 -24.88 -10.30
CA GLY A 189 17.76 -25.74 -9.51
C GLY A 189 18.33 -25.05 -8.26
N VAL A 190 17.90 -23.82 -7.95
CA VAL A 190 18.38 -23.03 -6.81
C VAL A 190 17.49 -23.30 -5.59
N PRO A 191 18.04 -23.68 -4.42
CA PRO A 191 17.28 -23.81 -3.19
C PRO A 191 16.66 -22.48 -2.75
N VAL A 192 15.40 -22.52 -2.31
CA VAL A 192 14.67 -21.34 -1.83
C VAL A 192 13.99 -21.67 -0.51
N GLU A 193 14.11 -20.78 0.47
CA GLU A 193 13.31 -20.75 1.68
C GLU A 193 12.21 -19.69 1.55
N LEU A 194 10.97 -20.06 1.89
CA LEU A 194 9.82 -19.18 1.80
C LEU A 194 9.36 -18.72 3.18
N THR A 195 9.27 -17.43 3.39
CA THR A 195 8.56 -16.86 4.54
C THR A 195 7.23 -16.28 4.05
N LEU A 196 6.14 -16.63 4.74
CA LEU A 196 4.84 -15.98 4.56
C LEU A 196 4.55 -15.13 5.80
N PHE A 197 4.00 -13.94 5.61
CA PHE A 197 3.54 -13.11 6.73
C PHE A 197 2.12 -12.65 6.51
N ASP A 198 1.33 -12.54 7.60
CA ASP A 198 0.00 -11.93 7.58
C ASP A 198 -0.30 -11.19 8.88
N ALA A 199 -1.13 -10.16 8.77
CA ALA A 199 -1.68 -9.42 9.89
C ALA A 199 -3.21 -9.49 9.83
N PRO A 200 -3.83 -10.63 10.19
CA PRO A 200 -5.28 -10.76 10.22
C PRO A 200 -5.88 -9.81 11.26
N PRO A 201 -7.13 -9.32 11.07
CA PRO A 201 -7.80 -8.47 12.03
C PRO A 201 -7.83 -9.10 13.43
N PRO A 202 -7.77 -8.31 14.50
CA PRO A 202 -7.97 -8.80 15.86
C PRO A 202 -9.29 -9.60 15.96
N GLY A 203 -9.25 -10.72 16.69
CA GLY A 203 -10.43 -11.59 16.86
C GLY A 203 -10.78 -12.49 15.67
N SER A 204 -10.21 -12.24 14.47
CA SER A 204 -10.33 -13.22 13.37
C SER A 204 -9.42 -14.40 13.67
N ARG A 205 -9.98 -15.62 13.76
CA ARG A 205 -9.17 -16.82 13.61
C ARG A 205 -8.66 -16.82 12.17
N PRO A 206 -7.33 -16.92 11.95
CA PRO A 206 -6.83 -17.23 10.62
C PRO A 206 -7.43 -18.59 10.26
N ALA A 207 -8.34 -18.63 9.31
CA ALA A 207 -8.90 -19.89 8.86
C ALA A 207 -7.79 -20.72 8.23
N GLY A 208 -7.16 -21.59 9.03
CA GLY A 208 -6.05 -22.45 8.62
C GLY A 208 -4.75 -21.70 8.26
N GLU A 209 -4.60 -20.43 8.62
CA GLU A 209 -3.37 -19.65 8.39
C GLU A 209 -2.45 -19.78 9.62
N GLY A 210 -1.29 -20.38 9.46
CA GLY A 210 -0.31 -20.57 10.54
C GLY A 210 0.60 -21.77 10.32
N GLU A 211 1.40 -22.05 11.32
CA GLU A 211 2.25 -23.23 11.35
C GLU A 211 1.40 -24.51 11.21
N GLY A 212 1.78 -25.38 10.28
CA GLY A 212 1.07 -26.64 9.98
C GLY A 212 0.05 -26.56 8.86
N MET A 213 -0.19 -25.40 8.24
CA MET A 213 -1.07 -25.30 7.08
C MET A 213 -0.40 -25.89 5.83
N ASP A 214 -1.04 -26.90 5.24
CA ASP A 214 -0.59 -27.44 3.95
C ASP A 214 -0.93 -26.48 2.79
N LEU A 215 0.09 -25.84 2.24
CA LEU A 215 -0.02 -24.99 1.04
C LEU A 215 0.03 -25.81 -0.26
N GLY A 216 0.23 -27.12 -0.16
CA GLY A 216 0.51 -27.99 -1.30
C GLY A 216 1.82 -27.64 -2.01
N ILE A 217 2.83 -27.17 -1.24
CA ILE A 217 4.20 -26.89 -1.70
C ILE A 217 5.19 -27.70 -0.87
N ARG A 218 6.33 -28.06 -1.48
CA ARG A 218 7.34 -28.94 -0.85
C ARG A 218 8.60 -28.21 -0.41
N ILE A 219 8.78 -26.94 -0.79
CA ILE A 219 9.92 -26.14 -0.34
C ILE A 219 9.80 -25.79 1.14
N PRO A 220 10.91 -25.65 1.88
CA PRO A 220 10.89 -25.18 3.26
C PRO A 220 10.14 -23.84 3.35
N HIS A 221 9.19 -23.77 4.28
CA HIS A 221 8.45 -22.52 4.48
C HIS A 221 8.05 -22.34 5.94
N ARG A 222 7.92 -21.07 6.33
CA ARG A 222 7.46 -20.66 7.65
C ARG A 222 6.47 -19.52 7.59
N TRP A 223 5.67 -19.39 8.64
CA TRP A 223 4.71 -18.29 8.81
C TRP A 223 5.15 -17.34 9.91
N VAL A 224 4.90 -16.03 9.69
CA VAL A 224 5.01 -14.98 10.69
C VAL A 224 3.68 -14.28 10.76
N LEU A 225 2.96 -14.47 11.87
CA LEU A 225 1.64 -13.91 12.07
C LEU A 225 1.71 -12.65 12.94
N ARG A 226 1.01 -11.62 12.52
CA ARG A 226 0.93 -10.32 13.20
C ARG A 226 2.28 -9.71 13.55
N PRO A 227 3.22 -9.65 12.59
CA PRO A 227 4.49 -8.99 12.86
C PRO A 227 4.25 -7.55 13.29
N THR A 228 5.01 -7.06 14.26
CA THR A 228 5.11 -5.63 14.55
C THR A 228 5.64 -4.88 13.32
N GLN A 229 5.64 -3.56 13.33
CA GLN A 229 6.15 -2.79 12.20
C GLN A 229 7.67 -2.96 12.03
N GLU A 230 8.38 -3.12 13.14
CA GLU A 230 9.83 -3.38 13.19
C GLU A 230 10.17 -4.78 12.69
N GLU A 231 9.42 -5.79 13.13
CA GLU A 231 9.54 -7.17 12.63
C GLU A 231 9.22 -7.24 11.14
N LEU A 232 8.21 -6.49 10.67
CA LEU A 232 7.85 -6.44 9.26
C LEU A 232 8.97 -5.81 8.42
N ALA A 233 9.56 -4.72 8.88
CA ALA A 233 10.72 -4.10 8.23
C ALA A 233 11.92 -5.06 8.18
N SER A 234 12.18 -5.80 9.28
CA SER A 234 13.20 -6.84 9.33
C SER A 234 12.92 -7.97 8.34
N LEU A 235 11.68 -8.47 8.25
CA LEU A 235 11.30 -9.49 7.28
C LEU A 235 11.56 -9.06 5.83
N TYR A 236 11.21 -7.83 5.49
CA TYR A 236 11.53 -7.28 4.16
C TYR A 236 13.04 -7.13 3.93
N GLY A 237 13.76 -6.63 4.93
CA GLY A 237 15.22 -6.46 4.84
C GLY A 237 16.00 -7.77 4.79
N ASP A 238 15.40 -8.86 5.30
CA ASP A 238 15.97 -10.21 5.26
C ASP A 238 15.70 -10.94 3.95
N ALA A 239 14.72 -10.50 3.18
CA ALA A 239 14.34 -11.14 1.94
C ALA A 239 15.27 -10.77 0.78
N ASP A 240 15.69 -11.77 0.01
CA ASP A 240 16.38 -11.59 -1.27
C ASP A 240 15.38 -11.29 -2.40
N LEU A 241 14.16 -11.87 -2.28
CA LEU A 241 13.07 -11.71 -3.22
C LEU A 241 11.74 -11.46 -2.49
N PHE A 242 10.96 -10.54 -3.00
CA PHE A 242 9.55 -10.38 -2.62
C PHE A 242 8.65 -10.74 -3.81
N VAL A 243 7.64 -11.58 -3.57
CA VAL A 243 6.75 -12.05 -4.64
C VAL A 243 5.30 -11.68 -4.36
N SER A 244 4.68 -10.97 -5.32
CA SER A 244 3.29 -10.54 -5.24
C SER A 244 2.49 -10.98 -6.47
N ALA A 245 1.45 -11.77 -6.25
CA ALA A 245 0.47 -12.14 -7.27
C ALA A 245 -0.84 -11.34 -7.13
N GLU A 246 -0.78 -10.13 -6.62
CA GLU A 246 -1.93 -9.24 -6.40
C GLU A 246 -2.72 -9.05 -7.71
N ARG A 247 -4.05 -9.14 -7.63
CA ARG A 247 -4.94 -9.03 -8.81
C ARG A 247 -5.73 -7.73 -8.87
N ARG A 248 -5.93 -7.08 -7.72
CA ARG A 248 -6.72 -5.84 -7.59
C ARG A 248 -6.18 -4.99 -6.46
N ALA A 249 -5.21 -4.17 -6.76
CA ALA A 249 -4.73 -3.13 -5.88
C ALA A 249 -4.73 -1.79 -6.64
N GLY A 250 -5.07 -0.72 -5.96
CA GLY A 250 -4.78 0.61 -6.48
C GLY A 250 -3.30 0.96 -6.29
N TRP A 251 -2.74 0.57 -5.13
CA TRP A 251 -1.32 0.67 -4.80
C TRP A 251 -0.91 -0.54 -3.96
N CYS A 252 0.19 -1.19 -4.32
CA CYS A 252 0.67 -2.39 -3.64
C CYS A 252 1.72 -2.03 -2.58
N ASN A 253 1.26 -1.68 -1.35
CA ASN A 253 2.16 -1.29 -0.25
C ASN A 253 3.24 -2.34 0.01
N THR A 254 2.87 -3.64 0.05
CA THR A 254 3.81 -4.71 0.39
C THR A 254 4.96 -4.84 -0.62
N ALA A 255 4.69 -4.62 -1.91
CA ALA A 255 5.74 -4.61 -2.93
C ALA A 255 6.61 -3.35 -2.83
N ALA A 256 6.00 -2.20 -2.53
CA ALA A 256 6.70 -0.94 -2.33
C ALA A 256 7.61 -0.97 -1.09
N GLU A 257 7.12 -1.49 0.03
CA GLU A 257 7.87 -1.65 1.29
C GLU A 257 9.04 -2.62 1.11
N ALA A 258 8.81 -3.77 0.45
CA ALA A 258 9.87 -4.74 0.16
C ALA A 258 10.97 -4.13 -0.74
N MET A 259 10.58 -3.36 -1.75
CA MET A 259 11.50 -2.66 -2.64
C MET A 259 12.33 -1.61 -1.89
N ALA A 260 11.72 -0.87 -0.97
CA ALA A 260 12.40 0.09 -0.12
C ALA A 260 13.43 -0.58 0.80
N CYS A 261 13.15 -1.78 1.29
CA CYS A 261 14.06 -2.59 2.10
C CYS A 261 15.16 -3.30 1.28
N GLY A 262 15.17 -3.16 -0.05
CA GLY A 262 16.21 -3.70 -0.92
C GLY A 262 15.99 -5.15 -1.37
N ALA A 263 14.77 -5.68 -1.26
CA ALA A 263 14.40 -6.95 -1.87
C ALA A 263 14.16 -6.78 -3.38
N ALA A 264 14.61 -7.72 -4.21
CA ALA A 264 14.23 -7.75 -5.62
C ALA A 264 12.75 -8.17 -5.74
N VAL A 265 11.95 -7.40 -6.46
CA VAL A 265 10.50 -7.61 -6.53
C VAL A 265 10.08 -8.35 -7.79
N VAL A 266 9.31 -9.42 -7.62
CA VAL A 266 8.57 -10.09 -8.70
C VAL A 266 7.09 -9.89 -8.46
N CYS A 267 6.40 -9.21 -9.37
CA CYS A 267 5.01 -8.81 -9.14
C CYS A 267 4.14 -8.89 -10.40
N THR A 268 2.84 -8.75 -10.21
CA THR A 268 1.90 -8.41 -11.27
C THR A 268 1.83 -6.89 -11.45
N ARG A 269 1.16 -6.42 -12.51
CA ARG A 269 0.96 -4.98 -12.74
C ARG A 269 0.00 -4.32 -11.75
N SER A 270 -0.72 -5.10 -10.95
CA SER A 270 -1.79 -4.57 -10.10
C SER A 270 -1.26 -3.73 -8.94
N GLY A 271 -1.42 -2.43 -9.03
CA GLY A 271 -0.99 -1.46 -8.03
C GLY A 271 0.52 -1.25 -7.94
N THR A 272 1.26 -1.64 -8.97
CA THR A 272 2.72 -1.52 -9.04
C THR A 272 3.18 -0.68 -10.24
N GLU A 273 2.25 -0.20 -11.05
CA GLU A 273 2.52 0.45 -12.34
C GLU A 273 3.35 1.73 -12.25
N ASP A 274 3.33 2.42 -11.09
CA ASP A 274 4.06 3.67 -10.91
C ASP A 274 5.55 3.44 -10.62
N PHE A 275 5.91 2.28 -10.03
CA PHE A 275 7.27 2.02 -9.57
C PHE A 275 7.90 0.75 -10.14
N ALA A 276 7.11 -0.23 -10.60
CA ALA A 276 7.64 -1.48 -11.15
C ALA A 276 7.76 -1.42 -12.68
N ARG A 277 8.98 -1.19 -13.17
CA ARG A 277 9.35 -1.28 -14.58
C ARG A 277 9.98 -2.64 -14.84
N ASP A 278 9.33 -3.43 -15.72
CA ASP A 278 9.74 -4.80 -16.04
C ASP A 278 11.18 -4.89 -16.57
N GLY A 279 11.96 -5.79 -15.96
CA GLY A 279 13.35 -6.03 -16.29
C GLY A 279 14.32 -4.99 -15.76
N PHE A 280 13.84 -3.93 -15.11
CA PHE A 280 14.66 -2.85 -14.59
C PHE A 280 14.50 -2.67 -13.07
N THR A 281 13.34 -2.15 -12.58
CA THR A 281 13.12 -1.94 -11.15
C THR A 281 12.41 -3.12 -10.49
N ALA A 282 11.83 -4.00 -11.28
CA ALA A 282 11.18 -5.24 -10.84
C ALA A 282 11.08 -6.21 -12.02
N HIS A 283 10.79 -7.49 -11.76
CA HIS A 283 10.33 -8.41 -12.79
C HIS A 283 8.80 -8.50 -12.75
N VAL A 284 8.14 -7.99 -13.79
CA VAL A 284 6.68 -7.86 -13.84
C VAL A 284 6.06 -8.99 -14.65
N SER A 285 5.18 -9.76 -14.03
CA SER A 285 4.41 -10.79 -14.72
C SER A 285 3.17 -10.20 -15.39
N ARG A 286 2.95 -10.54 -16.66
CA ARG A 286 1.71 -10.17 -17.38
C ARG A 286 0.46 -10.83 -16.77
N TRP A 287 0.60 -12.06 -16.27
CA TRP A 287 -0.49 -12.88 -15.77
C TRP A 287 -0.32 -13.22 -14.31
N PRO A 288 -1.39 -13.19 -13.48
CA PRO A 288 -1.31 -13.53 -12.07
C PRO A 288 -1.37 -15.06 -11.84
N TRP A 289 -0.58 -15.82 -12.59
CA TRP A 289 -0.51 -17.28 -12.53
C TRP A 289 0.87 -17.73 -12.06
N ALA A 290 0.92 -18.84 -11.33
CA ALA A 290 2.15 -19.34 -10.73
C ALA A 290 3.26 -19.55 -11.75
N TRP A 291 2.96 -20.19 -12.90
CA TRP A 291 3.96 -20.43 -13.94
C TRP A 291 4.53 -19.13 -14.54
N SER A 292 3.70 -18.11 -14.68
CA SER A 292 4.11 -16.83 -15.26
C SER A 292 5.03 -16.04 -14.30
N LEU A 293 4.70 -16.01 -13.02
CA LEU A 293 5.56 -15.45 -11.97
C LEU A 293 6.85 -16.25 -11.81
N ALA A 294 6.79 -17.58 -11.82
CA ALA A 294 7.96 -18.45 -11.76
C ALA A 294 8.95 -18.19 -12.89
N ARG A 295 8.44 -18.01 -14.11
CA ARG A 295 9.28 -17.66 -15.27
C ARG A 295 10.01 -16.33 -15.07
N ARG A 296 9.36 -15.35 -14.44
CA ARG A 296 9.96 -14.04 -14.13
C ARG A 296 10.96 -14.12 -12.97
N MET A 297 10.76 -15.03 -12.04
CA MET A 297 11.63 -15.23 -10.89
C MET A 297 12.91 -16.01 -11.23
N THR A 298 12.81 -17.00 -12.13
CA THR A 298 13.94 -17.91 -12.48
C THR A 298 15.26 -17.19 -12.77
N PRO A 299 15.32 -16.11 -13.59
CA PRO A 299 16.59 -15.40 -13.83
C PRO A 299 17.18 -14.79 -12.56
N LEU A 300 16.34 -14.24 -11.68
CA LEU A 300 16.77 -13.64 -10.40
C LEU A 300 17.29 -14.68 -9.41
N LEU A 301 16.83 -15.92 -9.49
CA LEU A 301 17.36 -17.01 -8.68
C LEU A 301 18.75 -17.43 -9.15
N ARG A 302 18.95 -17.56 -10.47
CA ARG A 302 20.19 -18.04 -11.09
C ARG A 302 21.32 -17.02 -11.10
N ASP A 303 20.98 -15.74 -11.16
CA ASP A 303 21.94 -14.64 -11.28
C ASP A 303 21.84 -13.68 -10.08
N PRO A 304 22.70 -13.85 -9.06
CA PRO A 304 22.74 -12.95 -7.91
C PRO A 304 23.08 -11.50 -8.29
N ALA A 305 23.87 -11.29 -9.34
CA ALA A 305 24.24 -9.95 -9.78
C ALA A 305 23.04 -9.23 -10.43
N LEU A 306 22.27 -9.95 -11.27
CA LEU A 306 21.01 -9.43 -11.82
C LEU A 306 20.03 -9.12 -10.69
N ARG A 307 19.89 -10.02 -9.72
CA ARG A 307 19.02 -9.81 -8.55
C ARG A 307 19.41 -8.55 -7.78
N ALA A 308 20.69 -8.35 -7.51
CA ALA A 308 21.21 -7.16 -6.85
C ALA A 308 20.95 -5.87 -7.63
N ARG A 309 21.17 -5.88 -8.96
CA ARG A 309 20.89 -4.72 -9.83
C ARG A 309 19.40 -4.35 -9.83
N VAL A 310 18.51 -5.33 -9.94
CA VAL A 310 17.06 -5.09 -9.91
C VAL A 310 16.62 -4.56 -8.55
N ALA A 311 17.15 -5.10 -7.46
CA ALA A 311 16.87 -4.64 -6.11
C ALA A 311 17.30 -3.18 -5.90
N GLU A 312 18.51 -2.81 -6.33
CA GLU A 312 19.03 -1.45 -6.19
C GLU A 312 18.25 -0.45 -7.04
N ALA A 313 18.01 -0.76 -8.32
CA ALA A 313 17.19 0.09 -9.18
C ALA A 313 15.74 0.25 -8.66
N GLY A 314 15.19 -0.83 -8.06
CA GLY A 314 13.90 -0.79 -7.39
C GLY A 314 13.90 0.12 -6.18
N ARG A 315 14.92 0.01 -5.32
CA ARG A 315 15.09 0.84 -4.13
C ARG A 315 15.23 2.32 -4.48
N GLU A 316 16.04 2.64 -5.49
CA GLU A 316 16.18 4.01 -6.00
C GLU A 316 14.82 4.55 -6.48
N LYS A 317 14.12 3.78 -7.30
CA LYS A 317 12.82 4.17 -7.86
C LYS A 317 11.76 4.39 -6.79
N ILE A 318 11.67 3.52 -5.78
CA ILE A 318 10.65 3.65 -4.74
C ILE A 318 10.93 4.83 -3.80
N GLY A 319 12.17 5.28 -3.70
CA GLY A 319 12.56 6.48 -2.98
C GLY A 319 11.87 7.77 -3.45
N GLU A 320 11.35 7.77 -4.70
CA GLU A 320 10.55 8.88 -5.23
C GLU A 320 9.13 8.93 -4.63
N PHE A 321 8.67 7.88 -3.95
CA PHE A 321 7.31 7.72 -3.45
C PHE A 321 7.28 7.73 -1.92
N THR A 322 7.31 8.92 -1.33
CA THR A 322 7.18 9.11 0.12
C THR A 322 5.79 9.61 0.49
N TRP A 323 5.43 9.50 1.76
CA TRP A 323 4.16 10.06 2.24
C TRP A 323 4.16 11.58 2.22
N GLU A 324 5.33 12.21 2.40
CA GLU A 324 5.54 13.65 2.23
C GLU A 324 5.16 14.11 0.83
N ARG A 325 5.67 13.39 -0.21
CA ARG A 325 5.33 13.70 -1.62
C ARG A 325 3.85 13.46 -1.92
N THR A 326 3.26 12.43 -1.35
CA THR A 326 1.81 12.18 -1.49
C THR A 326 1.02 13.32 -0.87
N ALA A 327 1.42 13.78 0.33
CA ALA A 327 0.80 14.93 1.00
C ALA A 327 0.92 16.20 0.16
N ASP A 328 2.09 16.49 -0.43
CA ASP A 328 2.29 17.66 -1.32
C ASP A 328 1.29 17.65 -2.50
N LEU A 329 1.09 16.49 -3.11
CA LEU A 329 0.17 16.35 -4.24
C LEU A 329 -1.29 16.55 -3.83
N LEU A 330 -1.67 16.03 -2.65
CA LEU A 330 -3.00 16.21 -2.08
C LEU A 330 -3.24 17.67 -1.69
N GLU A 331 -2.32 18.28 -0.95
CA GLU A 331 -2.41 19.67 -0.51
C GLU A 331 -2.49 20.64 -1.70
N ARG A 332 -1.66 20.44 -2.71
CA ARG A 332 -1.70 21.26 -3.94
C ARG A 332 -3.07 21.18 -4.59
N GLY A 333 -3.59 19.99 -4.86
CA GLY A 333 -4.90 19.84 -5.49
C GLY A 333 -6.04 20.40 -4.64
N ILE A 334 -5.95 20.29 -3.30
CA ILE A 334 -6.92 20.88 -2.37
C ILE A 334 -6.89 22.41 -2.45
N ARG A 335 -5.71 23.03 -2.35
CA ARG A 335 -5.55 24.48 -2.38
C ARG A 335 -6.00 25.10 -3.71
N GLU A 336 -5.57 24.53 -4.83
CA GLU A 336 -6.03 24.95 -6.16
C GLU A 336 -7.57 24.94 -6.26
N ARG A 337 -8.21 23.95 -5.63
CA ARG A 337 -9.68 23.85 -5.67
C ARG A 337 -10.36 24.83 -4.72
N LEU A 338 -9.79 25.11 -3.55
CA LEU A 338 -10.29 26.12 -2.61
C LEU A 338 -10.17 27.52 -3.20
N GLU A 339 -9.02 27.89 -3.75
CA GLU A 339 -8.78 29.17 -4.43
C GLU A 339 -9.77 29.38 -5.59
N GLY A 340 -10.00 28.34 -6.39
CA GLY A 340 -10.98 28.39 -7.48
C GLY A 340 -12.41 28.65 -6.99
N ARG A 341 -12.79 28.15 -5.80
CA ARG A 341 -14.10 28.44 -5.19
C ARG A 341 -14.20 29.88 -4.71
N GLU A 342 -13.16 30.42 -4.08
CA GLU A 342 -13.13 31.79 -3.63
C GLU A 342 -13.24 32.82 -4.79
N HIS A 343 -12.52 32.54 -5.88
CA HIS A 343 -12.61 33.38 -7.07
C HIS A 343 -14.00 33.35 -7.70
N ALA A 344 -14.63 32.17 -7.77
CA ALA A 344 -16.00 32.06 -8.28
C ALA A 344 -17.03 32.78 -7.38
N ALA A 345 -16.86 32.72 -6.07
CA ALA A 345 -17.73 33.39 -5.11
C ALA A 345 -17.57 34.92 -5.12
N LYS A 346 -16.38 35.45 -5.45
CA LYS A 346 -16.15 36.91 -5.61
C LYS A 346 -16.63 37.45 -6.94
N ALA A 347 -16.83 36.59 -7.94
CA ALA A 347 -17.30 36.98 -9.29
C ALA A 347 -18.83 36.86 -9.45
N SER A 348 -19.53 36.27 -8.49
CA SER A 348 -21.00 36.17 -8.41
C SER A 348 -21.59 37.21 -7.47
#